data_3c4cf6b34d6a1f6a48e360c8bc7e01c8
#
_entry.id   3c4cf6b34d6a1f6a48e360c8bc7e01c8
#
_cell.length_a   1.000
_cell.length_b   1.000
_cell.length_c   1.000
_cell.angle_alpha   90.00
_cell.angle_beta   90.00
_cell.angle_gamma   90.00
#
_symmetry.space_group_name_H-M   'P 1'
#
loop_
_entity.id
_entity.type
_entity.pdbx_description
1 polymer ?
#
loop_
_entity_poly.entity_id
_entity_poly.type
_entity_poly.pdbx_seq_one_letter_code
_entity_poly.pdbx_strand_id
1 'polypeptide(L)'
;WYGLSMPSQLVRSADGATGYEYGPTLFDDPEIRHSGVLVDGNRLRIWFTRAGDAPERILEAWVDLRGDWTTWTPTEPVEVLRPVEPWEGADQPVEPTIRGPAFRPQNGLRDPFVFDDGEERWLFYAAAGEFALGVTRLPDPS
;
A
#
# COMPACT_ATOMS: atom_id res chain seq x y z
N TRP A 1 -19.41 -2.26 -5.01
CA TRP A 1 -18.28 -1.53 -4.42
C TRP A 1 -17.45 -2.47 -3.58
N TYR A 2 -16.12 -2.36 -3.68
CA TYR A 2 -15.18 -3.07 -2.85
C TYR A 2 -14.28 -2.07 -2.14
N GLY A 3 -13.87 -2.39 -0.93
CA GLY A 3 -12.92 -1.63 -0.15
C GLY A 3 -11.88 -2.53 0.51
N LEU A 4 -10.70 -1.98 0.72
CA LEU A 4 -9.64 -2.62 1.48
C LEU A 4 -9.38 -1.78 2.73
N SER A 5 -9.73 -2.34 3.89
CA SER A 5 -9.54 -1.69 5.20
C SER A 5 -8.25 -2.19 5.84
N MET A 6 -7.59 -1.33 6.57
CA MET A 6 -6.38 -1.70 7.32
C MET A 6 -6.67 -2.79 8.38
N PRO A 7 -5.81 -3.81 8.55
CA PRO A 7 -4.54 -3.97 7.86
C PRO A 7 -4.68 -4.49 6.41
N SER A 8 -5.66 -5.33 6.10
CA SER A 8 -5.92 -5.85 4.75
C SER A 8 -7.28 -6.54 4.64
N GLN A 9 -8.27 -6.05 5.39
CA GLN A 9 -9.62 -6.60 5.41
C GLN A 9 -10.38 -6.17 4.15
N LEU A 10 -10.74 -7.12 3.31
CA LEU A 10 -11.59 -6.88 2.16
C LEU A 10 -13.05 -6.71 2.61
N VAL A 11 -13.72 -5.71 2.08
CA VAL A 11 -15.14 -5.45 2.33
C VAL A 11 -15.87 -5.20 1.01
N ARG A 12 -17.18 -5.47 1.00
CA ARG A 12 -18.04 -5.24 -0.17
C ARG A 12 -19.34 -4.58 0.25
N SER A 13 -19.86 -3.68 -0.58
CA SER A 13 -21.17 -3.05 -0.43
C SER A 13 -21.86 -2.91 -1.79
N ALA A 14 -23.19 -2.97 -1.81
CA ALA A 14 -23.97 -2.76 -3.03
C ALA A 14 -23.96 -1.29 -3.49
N ASP A 15 -23.96 -0.35 -2.55
CA ASP A 15 -24.08 1.10 -2.79
C ASP A 15 -22.80 1.90 -2.49
N GLY A 16 -21.80 1.27 -1.84
CA GLY A 16 -20.55 1.92 -1.44
C GLY A 16 -20.66 2.79 -0.17
N ALA A 17 -21.83 2.84 0.46
CA ALA A 17 -22.08 3.68 1.61
C ALA A 17 -22.57 2.88 2.83
N THR A 18 -23.37 1.85 2.61
CA THR A 18 -24.01 1.08 3.67
C THR A 18 -23.93 -0.43 3.43
N GLY A 19 -24.33 -1.23 4.42
CA GLY A 19 -24.48 -2.67 4.27
C GLY A 19 -23.20 -3.40 3.87
N TYR A 20 -22.05 -3.02 4.43
CA TYR A 20 -20.79 -3.66 4.14
C TYR A 20 -20.74 -5.09 4.65
N GLU A 21 -20.38 -6.01 3.76
CA GLU A 21 -20.07 -7.40 4.07
C GLU A 21 -18.56 -7.58 4.18
N TYR A 22 -18.12 -8.37 5.16
CA TYR A 22 -16.70 -8.70 5.34
C TYR A 22 -16.32 -9.90 4.48
N GLY A 23 -15.23 -9.76 3.75
CA GLY A 23 -14.60 -10.82 2.97
C GLY A 23 -13.35 -11.38 3.67
N PRO A 24 -12.40 -11.95 2.91
CA PRO A 24 -11.15 -12.42 3.48
C PRO A 24 -10.28 -11.25 3.94
N THR A 25 -9.45 -11.51 4.96
CA THR A 25 -8.24 -10.72 5.22
C THR A 25 -7.19 -11.19 4.21
N LEU A 26 -6.72 -10.30 3.34
CA LEU A 26 -5.86 -10.68 2.21
C LEU A 26 -4.46 -11.14 2.66
N PHE A 27 -3.90 -10.52 3.69
CA PHE A 27 -2.59 -10.86 4.23
C PHE A 27 -2.70 -11.21 5.71
N ASP A 28 -2.08 -12.30 6.13
CA ASP A 28 -1.97 -12.67 7.54
C ASP A 28 -0.82 -11.88 8.19
N ASP A 29 -0.96 -10.55 8.17
CA ASP A 29 0.05 -9.63 8.69
C ASP A 29 -0.63 -8.39 9.31
N PRO A 30 -0.70 -8.31 10.65
CA PRO A 30 -1.33 -7.19 11.35
C PRO A 30 -0.54 -5.88 11.24
N GLU A 31 0.73 -5.93 10.81
CA GLU A 31 1.60 -4.77 10.71
C GLU A 31 1.43 -3.98 9.42
N ILE A 32 0.62 -4.46 8.47
CA ILE A 32 0.27 -3.71 7.26
C ILE A 32 -0.44 -2.41 7.65
N ARG A 33 0.05 -1.31 7.05
CA ARG A 33 -0.52 0.03 7.18
C ARG A 33 -1.57 0.30 6.09
N HIS A 34 -1.86 1.57 5.83
CA HIS A 34 -2.74 1.98 4.74
C HIS A 34 -2.24 1.46 3.40
N SER A 35 -3.17 1.15 2.51
CA SER A 35 -2.87 0.60 1.20
C SER A 35 -3.40 1.51 0.09
N GLY A 36 -2.59 1.74 -0.92
CA GLY A 36 -3.03 2.24 -2.22
C GLY A 36 -3.47 1.07 -3.10
N VAL A 37 -4.54 1.24 -3.86
CA VAL A 37 -5.08 0.18 -4.71
C VAL A 37 -5.40 0.69 -6.11
N LEU A 38 -5.24 -0.18 -7.10
CA LEU A 38 -5.62 0.08 -8.49
C LEU A 38 -6.17 -1.20 -9.11
N VAL A 39 -7.32 -1.08 -9.78
CA VAL A 39 -7.85 -2.15 -10.61
C VAL A 39 -7.30 -2.03 -12.02
N ASP A 40 -6.63 -3.08 -12.48
CA ASP A 40 -6.02 -3.16 -13.80
C ASP A 40 -6.51 -4.44 -14.50
N GLY A 41 -7.49 -4.29 -15.37
CA GLY A 41 -8.19 -5.42 -15.96
C GLY A 41 -8.81 -6.34 -14.91
N ASN A 42 -8.36 -7.58 -14.84
CA ASN A 42 -8.79 -8.57 -13.84
C ASN A 42 -7.85 -8.66 -12.63
N ARG A 43 -6.99 -7.67 -12.41
CA ARG A 43 -6.06 -7.64 -11.30
C ARG A 43 -6.36 -6.46 -10.38
N LEU A 44 -6.37 -6.70 -9.08
CA LEU A 44 -6.25 -5.66 -8.06
C LEU A 44 -4.79 -5.57 -7.67
N ARG A 45 -4.14 -4.47 -7.98
CA ARG A 45 -2.78 -4.16 -7.51
C ARG A 45 -2.90 -3.45 -6.17
N ILE A 46 -2.04 -3.80 -5.22
CA ILE A 46 -2.09 -3.31 -3.84
C ILE A 46 -0.68 -2.89 -3.45
N TRP A 47 -0.50 -1.61 -3.13
CA TRP A 47 0.74 -1.08 -2.57
C TRP A 47 0.53 -0.80 -1.09
N PHE A 48 1.48 -1.20 -0.27
CA PHE A 48 1.39 -1.04 1.18
C PHE A 48 2.78 -1.00 1.82
N THR A 49 2.81 -0.63 3.10
CA THR A 49 4.00 -0.70 3.95
C THR A 49 3.70 -1.50 5.22
N ARG A 50 4.74 -1.87 5.94
CA ARG A 50 4.65 -2.60 7.21
C ARG A 50 5.34 -1.84 8.33
N ALA A 51 4.66 -1.65 9.44
CA ALA A 51 5.31 -1.27 10.67
C ALA A 51 6.31 -2.36 11.10
N GLY A 52 7.44 -1.97 11.67
CA GLY A 52 8.48 -2.90 12.05
C GLY A 52 9.53 -3.20 10.98
N ASP A 53 9.28 -2.86 9.72
CA ASP A 53 10.29 -2.93 8.67
C ASP A 53 11.43 -1.92 8.90
N ALA A 54 12.65 -2.29 8.52
CA ALA A 54 13.86 -1.50 8.68
C ALA A 54 14.71 -1.53 7.37
N PRO A 55 14.64 -0.53 6.48
CA PRO A 55 13.71 0.60 6.51
C PRO A 55 12.27 0.19 6.16
N GLU A 56 11.30 0.99 6.59
CA GLU A 56 9.93 0.86 6.10
C GLU A 56 9.89 1.25 4.63
N ARG A 57 9.31 0.38 3.80
CA ARG A 57 9.38 0.46 2.34
C ARG A 57 8.06 0.08 1.70
N ILE A 58 7.84 0.53 0.47
CA ILE A 58 6.63 0.20 -0.25
C ILE A 58 6.78 -1.15 -0.93
N LEU A 59 5.85 -2.02 -0.63
CA LEU A 59 5.68 -3.34 -1.21
C LEU A 59 4.49 -3.33 -2.16
N GLU A 60 4.51 -4.21 -3.15
CA GLU A 60 3.40 -4.45 -4.06
C GLU A 60 3.04 -5.93 -4.06
N ALA A 61 1.75 -6.20 -4.04
CA ALA A 61 1.16 -7.50 -4.36
C ALA A 61 -0.05 -7.30 -5.27
N TRP A 62 -0.53 -8.35 -5.89
CA TRP A 62 -1.75 -8.29 -6.68
C TRP A 62 -2.64 -9.51 -6.45
N VAL A 63 -3.93 -9.33 -6.72
CA VAL A 63 -4.98 -10.35 -6.58
C VAL A 63 -5.64 -10.54 -7.93
N ASP A 64 -5.87 -11.78 -8.34
CA ASP A 64 -6.70 -12.11 -9.48
C ASP A 64 -8.18 -11.96 -9.08
N LEU A 65 -8.88 -11.04 -9.73
CA LEU A 65 -10.29 -10.71 -9.43
C LEU A 65 -11.30 -11.68 -10.04
N ARG A 66 -10.84 -12.71 -10.73
CA ARG A 66 -11.75 -13.73 -11.28
C ARG A 66 -12.25 -14.66 -10.19
N GLY A 67 -13.49 -15.14 -10.37
CA GLY A 67 -14.11 -16.08 -9.42
C GLY A 67 -14.77 -15.41 -8.23
N ASP A 68 -14.97 -16.19 -7.18
CA ASP A 68 -15.64 -15.72 -5.96
C ASP A 68 -14.69 -14.84 -5.13
N TRP A 69 -15.12 -13.62 -4.83
CA TRP A 69 -14.36 -12.65 -4.07
C TRP A 69 -13.97 -13.11 -2.65
N THR A 70 -14.70 -14.06 -2.09
CA THR A 70 -14.41 -14.65 -0.77
C THR A 70 -13.19 -15.60 -0.81
N THR A 71 -12.74 -15.96 -2.00
CA THR A 71 -11.59 -16.86 -2.21
C THR A 71 -10.36 -16.12 -2.76
N TRP A 72 -10.44 -14.81 -2.93
CA TRP A 72 -9.31 -14.03 -3.44
C TRP A 72 -8.11 -14.10 -2.51
N THR A 73 -6.95 -14.37 -3.10
CA THR A 73 -5.66 -14.45 -2.39
C THR A 73 -4.62 -13.60 -3.11
N PRO A 74 -3.78 -12.86 -2.38
CA PRO A 74 -2.72 -12.07 -2.98
C PRO A 74 -1.53 -12.94 -3.37
N THR A 75 -0.72 -12.41 -4.28
CA THR A 75 0.64 -12.92 -4.53
C THR A 75 1.57 -12.59 -3.35
N GLU A 76 2.73 -13.24 -3.32
CA GLU A 76 3.81 -12.80 -2.43
C GLU A 76 4.19 -11.34 -2.74
N PRO A 77 4.31 -10.50 -1.70
CA PRO A 77 4.68 -9.11 -1.89
C PRO A 77 6.12 -8.95 -2.39
N VAL A 78 6.31 -8.01 -3.31
CA VAL A 78 7.64 -7.61 -3.78
C VAL A 78 7.92 -6.16 -3.41
N GLU A 79 9.18 -5.84 -3.12
CA GLU A 79 9.59 -4.47 -2.87
C GLU A 79 9.63 -3.68 -4.17
N VAL A 80 9.00 -2.50 -4.17
CA VAL A 80 8.98 -1.60 -5.33
C VAL A 80 9.65 -0.26 -5.07
N LEU A 81 9.70 0.21 -3.82
CA LEU A 81 10.33 1.47 -3.48
C LEU A 81 10.83 1.48 -2.04
N ARG A 82 12.04 2.01 -1.82
CA ARG A 82 12.62 2.27 -0.50
C ARG A 82 13.26 3.66 -0.47
N PRO A 83 13.52 4.23 0.71
CA PRO A 83 14.27 5.47 0.82
C PRO A 83 15.64 5.35 0.16
N VAL A 84 15.98 6.27 -0.74
CA VAL A 84 17.30 6.35 -1.40
C VAL A 84 17.90 7.75 -1.30
N GLU A 85 17.07 8.77 -1.19
CA GLU A 85 17.49 10.16 -1.12
C GLU A 85 17.40 10.69 0.33
N PRO A 86 18.26 11.66 0.71
CA PRO A 86 18.22 12.23 2.05
C PRO A 86 16.85 12.81 2.45
N TRP A 87 16.13 13.42 1.52
CA TRP A 87 14.77 13.94 1.78
C TRP A 87 13.73 12.83 2.00
N GLU A 88 14.01 11.62 1.56
CA GLU A 88 13.19 10.43 1.86
C GLU A 88 13.53 9.80 3.22
N GLY A 89 14.54 10.34 3.89
CA GLY A 89 15.04 9.83 5.16
C GLY A 89 16.14 8.79 5.03
N ALA A 90 16.76 8.62 3.85
CA ALA A 90 17.84 7.64 3.65
C ALA A 90 19.11 7.94 4.48
N ASP A 91 19.29 9.18 4.96
CA ASP A 91 20.37 9.60 5.86
C ASP A 91 20.05 9.34 7.35
N GLN A 92 18.82 8.93 7.68
CA GLN A 92 18.42 8.58 9.03
C GLN A 92 18.83 7.13 9.37
N PRO A 93 18.98 6.80 10.65
CA PRO A 93 19.27 5.43 11.06
C PRO A 93 18.25 4.42 10.51
N VAL A 94 18.74 3.27 10.07
CA VAL A 94 17.89 2.14 9.68
C VAL A 94 17.42 1.43 10.93
N GLU A 95 16.21 1.73 11.37
CA GLU A 95 15.60 1.20 12.59
C GLU A 95 14.20 0.67 12.26
N PRO A 96 13.71 -0.35 12.98
CA PRO A 96 12.32 -0.78 12.86
C PRO A 96 11.37 0.38 13.17
N THR A 97 10.42 0.62 12.28
CA THR A 97 9.39 1.63 12.53
C THR A 97 8.33 1.11 13.49
N ILE A 98 7.66 2.01 14.18
CA ILE A 98 6.56 1.67 15.09
C ILE A 98 5.22 2.06 14.47
N ARG A 99 4.17 1.35 14.84
CA ARG A 99 2.81 1.74 14.46
C ARG A 99 2.45 3.07 15.12
N GLY A 100 1.84 3.97 14.35
CA GLY A 100 1.48 5.31 14.79
C GLY A 100 2.25 6.40 14.04
N PRO A 101 2.03 7.69 14.39
CA PRO A 101 2.64 8.81 13.69
C PRO A 101 4.15 8.90 13.93
N ALA A 102 4.87 9.45 12.95
CA ALA A 102 6.27 9.77 13.09
C ALA A 102 6.42 11.15 13.76
N PHE A 103 7.14 11.23 14.88
CA PHE A 103 7.41 12.48 15.58
C PHE A 103 8.79 13.09 15.25
N ARG A 104 9.57 12.40 14.44
CA ARG A 104 10.88 12.83 13.92
C ARG A 104 11.09 12.20 12.55
N PRO A 105 11.97 12.77 11.70
CA PRO A 105 12.34 12.08 10.46
C PRO A 105 12.84 10.67 10.71
N GLN A 106 12.45 9.74 9.83
CA GLN A 106 12.78 8.32 9.90
C GLN A 106 13.24 7.83 8.54
N ASN A 107 14.06 6.80 8.51
CA ASN A 107 14.34 6.08 7.28
C ASN A 107 13.13 5.20 6.94
N GLY A 108 12.20 5.76 6.16
CA GLY A 108 10.97 5.03 5.87
C GLY A 108 10.01 5.78 4.94
N LEU A 109 9.35 5.00 4.08
CA LEU A 109 8.25 5.43 3.22
C LEU A 109 6.95 4.84 3.73
N ARG A 110 5.84 5.60 3.61
CA ARG A 110 4.52 5.22 4.14
C ARG A 110 3.38 5.67 3.22
N ASP A 111 2.18 5.17 3.53
CA ASP A 111 0.89 5.66 3.03
C ASP A 111 0.86 5.83 1.51
N PRO A 112 1.13 4.75 0.75
CA PRO A 112 1.08 4.80 -0.70
C PRO A 112 -0.33 5.12 -1.19
N PHE A 113 -0.43 6.00 -2.17
CA PHE A 113 -1.66 6.33 -2.88
C PHE A 113 -1.41 6.32 -4.38
N VAL A 114 -2.28 5.67 -5.15
CA VAL A 114 -2.17 5.62 -6.61
C VAL A 114 -3.17 6.56 -7.25
N PHE A 115 -2.69 7.38 -8.14
CA PHE A 115 -3.49 8.26 -8.99
C PHE A 115 -3.30 7.86 -10.45
N ASP A 116 -4.40 7.57 -11.13
CA ASP A 116 -4.46 7.27 -12.56
C ASP A 116 -5.22 8.41 -13.23
N ASP A 117 -4.57 9.19 -14.11
CA ASP A 117 -5.18 10.28 -14.85
C ASP A 117 -5.70 9.85 -16.24
N GLY A 118 -5.58 8.56 -16.55
CA GLY A 118 -5.97 7.96 -17.82
C GLY A 118 -4.88 7.96 -18.89
N GLU A 119 -3.81 8.72 -18.71
CA GLU A 119 -2.61 8.72 -19.56
C GLU A 119 -1.41 8.14 -18.82
N GLU A 120 -1.26 8.52 -17.56
CA GLU A 120 -0.15 8.09 -16.70
C GLU A 120 -0.64 7.68 -15.31
N ARG A 121 0.15 6.83 -14.66
CA ARG A 121 -0.11 6.35 -13.30
C ARG A 121 0.99 6.82 -12.37
N TRP A 122 0.58 7.38 -11.24
CA TRP A 122 1.46 7.98 -10.27
C TRP A 122 1.29 7.33 -8.90
N LEU A 123 2.40 7.01 -8.26
CA LEU A 123 2.44 6.56 -6.87
C LEU A 123 2.90 7.71 -5.99
N PHE A 124 2.03 8.21 -5.15
CA PHE A 124 2.33 9.17 -4.09
C PHE A 124 2.63 8.43 -2.80
N TYR A 125 3.52 8.95 -1.99
CA TYR A 125 3.88 8.35 -0.72
C TYR A 125 4.38 9.39 0.28
N ALA A 126 4.19 9.12 1.58
CA ALA A 126 4.85 9.85 2.64
C ALA A 126 6.30 9.36 2.75
N ALA A 127 7.24 10.29 2.91
CA ALA A 127 8.67 10.02 2.99
C ALA A 127 9.26 10.60 4.27
N ALA A 128 10.45 10.15 4.64
CA ALA A 128 11.10 10.47 5.92
C ALA A 128 10.18 10.20 7.13
N GLY A 129 9.48 9.05 7.11
CA GLY A 129 8.35 8.81 8.01
C GLY A 129 7.11 9.55 7.49
N GLU A 130 6.86 10.78 7.94
CA GLU A 130 5.73 11.62 7.50
C GLU A 130 6.15 13.08 7.32
N PHE A 131 7.46 13.32 7.05
CA PHE A 131 8.01 14.67 6.99
C PHE A 131 8.17 15.22 5.57
N ALA A 132 7.95 14.39 4.55
CA ALA A 132 7.96 14.77 3.15
C ALA A 132 6.92 13.99 2.35
N LEU A 133 6.61 14.47 1.15
CA LEU A 133 5.79 13.78 0.18
C LEU A 133 6.61 13.51 -1.07
N GLY A 134 6.57 12.28 -1.53
CA GLY A 134 7.18 11.84 -2.77
C GLY A 134 6.14 11.43 -3.81
N VAL A 135 6.56 11.47 -5.07
CA VAL A 135 5.79 10.96 -6.19
C VAL A 135 6.73 10.30 -7.19
N THR A 136 6.32 9.17 -7.71
CA THR A 136 7.01 8.48 -8.82
C THR A 136 6.00 7.98 -9.83
N ARG A 137 6.43 7.86 -11.08
CA ARG A 137 5.60 7.25 -12.12
C ARG A 137 5.59 5.73 -11.93
N LEU A 138 4.41 5.14 -11.95
CA LEU A 138 4.27 3.69 -12.02
C LEU A 138 4.47 3.23 -13.48
N PRO A 139 5.27 2.19 -13.71
CA PRO A 139 5.36 1.60 -15.04
C PRO A 139 4.02 0.99 -15.45
N ASP A 140 3.79 0.97 -16.75
CA ASP A 140 2.66 0.23 -17.29
C ASP A 140 2.80 -1.25 -16.87
N PRO A 141 1.67 -1.92 -16.60
CA PRO A 141 1.70 -3.33 -16.24
C PRO A 141 2.28 -4.15 -17.40
N SER A 142 3.24 -5.00 -17.08
CA SER A 142 3.80 -5.97 -18.03
C SER A 142 2.88 -7.16 -18.24
#